data_f6160ddc191fd5d5866557dd27281139
#
_entry.id   f6160ddc191fd5d5866557dd27281139
#
_cell.length_a   1.000
_cell.length_b   1.000
_cell.length_c   1.000
_cell.angle_alpha   90.00
_cell.angle_beta   90.00
_cell.angle_gamma   90.00
#
_symmetry.space_group_name_H-M   'P 1'
#
loop_
_entity.id
_entity.type
_entity.pdbx_description
1 polymer ?
#
loop_
_entity_poly.entity_id
_entity_poly.type
_entity_poly.pdbx_seq_one_letter_code
_entity_poly.pdbx_strand_id
1 'polypeptide(L)'
;TDTTTTSPGAMPAGSAFTVPDNIRFALHAGVDQLHYGNLDLRQVSGDVLIADETVKLNNIRAEGLDGTMVLNGAYSTKISKKTPVFAMSYDLQKLDVQKTFYAFNTVQKLMPAGKYITGKFSSKLAVDGILGGDMKPDLNSLNGNGNLLLVDGALKDFAPTDKLSQTLHLDQLKDIPVKDIKATFSFRNGRVVVDPFHVKVKDIDMEVGGSHGFDQTLDYDVAMKLPRSLLGGQANDAVNELISKAGSKGVAVKVDDKIDLPVKIGGTLTSPVLKMDLKSALSSTANTLKQQATDLVKARVDSAKQQLRDTARAVGKQALKDAGNALKNQLLGNKDTTGKKTEGPDDTKKKVQDAGKGLLNNLLKKKAG
;
A
#
# COMPACT_ATOMS: atom_id res chain seq x y z
N THR A 1 -47.08 -13.40 57.13
CA THR A 1 -46.72 -12.18 56.33
C THR A 1 -45.88 -12.65 55.17
N ASP A 2 -46.56 -12.81 54.01
CA ASP A 2 -45.97 -13.16 52.73
C ASP A 2 -45.10 -12.00 52.22
N THR A 3 -43.83 -12.21 52.16
CA THR A 3 -42.88 -11.38 51.41
C THR A 3 -42.86 -11.85 49.99
N THR A 4 -43.70 -11.28 49.14
CA THR A 4 -43.60 -11.40 47.68
C THR A 4 -42.35 -10.68 47.24
N THR A 5 -41.25 -11.38 47.01
CA THR A 5 -40.07 -10.93 46.24
C THR A 5 -40.51 -10.80 44.79
N THR A 6 -40.87 -9.57 44.40
CA THR A 6 -41.06 -9.22 42.99
C THR A 6 -39.69 -9.31 42.30
N SER A 7 -39.46 -10.37 41.56
CA SER A 7 -38.33 -10.42 40.59
C SER A 7 -38.45 -9.21 39.69
N PRO A 8 -37.32 -8.52 39.35
CA PRO A 8 -37.35 -7.44 38.36
C PRO A 8 -37.92 -8.03 37.06
N GLY A 9 -39.02 -7.47 36.58
CA GLY A 9 -39.76 -7.98 35.43
C GLY A 9 -38.85 -8.21 34.24
N ALA A 10 -38.94 -9.41 33.69
CA ALA A 10 -38.30 -9.73 32.42
C ALA A 10 -38.76 -8.72 31.39
N MET A 11 -37.83 -7.96 30.81
CA MET A 11 -38.17 -7.00 29.78
C MET A 11 -38.82 -7.76 28.60
N PRO A 12 -39.86 -7.18 27.95
CA PRO A 12 -40.44 -7.77 26.76
C PRO A 12 -39.35 -8.01 25.72
N ALA A 13 -39.28 -9.20 25.15
CA ALA A 13 -38.34 -9.52 24.10
C ALA A 13 -38.50 -8.51 22.95
N GLY A 14 -37.45 -7.73 22.65
CA GLY A 14 -37.42 -6.76 21.57
C GLY A 14 -37.56 -5.30 21.97
N SER A 15 -37.53 -4.94 23.28
CA SER A 15 -37.50 -3.54 23.70
C SER A 15 -36.11 -3.15 24.20
N ALA A 16 -35.54 -2.05 23.68
CA ALA A 16 -34.30 -1.50 24.17
C ALA A 16 -34.42 -1.05 25.64
N PHE A 17 -33.36 -1.20 26.41
CA PHE A 17 -33.29 -0.71 27.78
C PHE A 17 -33.44 0.79 27.82
N THR A 18 -34.51 1.29 28.44
CA THR A 18 -34.73 2.74 28.60
C THR A 18 -34.03 3.23 29.86
N VAL A 19 -33.14 4.20 29.72
CA VAL A 19 -32.48 4.85 30.85
C VAL A 19 -33.44 5.89 31.40
N PRO A 20 -33.80 5.85 32.73
CA PRO A 20 -34.70 6.83 33.36
C PRO A 20 -34.10 8.23 33.34
N ASP A 21 -34.94 9.23 33.20
CA ASP A 21 -34.58 10.65 33.18
C ASP A 21 -34.31 11.27 34.56
N ASN A 22 -34.91 10.69 35.59
CA ASN A 22 -34.92 11.22 36.98
C ASN A 22 -33.89 10.54 37.88
N ILE A 23 -32.96 9.76 37.34
CA ILE A 23 -31.90 9.06 38.08
C ILE A 23 -30.55 9.72 37.81
N ARG A 24 -29.80 9.97 38.89
CA ARG A 24 -28.39 10.24 38.86
C ARG A 24 -27.66 9.26 39.78
N PHE A 25 -26.83 8.44 39.19
CA PHE A 25 -26.10 7.39 39.91
C PHE A 25 -24.67 7.34 39.40
N ALA A 26 -23.70 7.36 40.31
CA ALA A 26 -22.29 7.19 40.02
C ALA A 26 -21.76 6.01 40.82
N LEU A 27 -21.13 5.07 40.13
CA LEU A 27 -20.53 3.87 40.70
C LEU A 27 -19.08 3.80 40.28
N HIS A 28 -18.19 3.65 41.25
CA HIS A 28 -16.86 3.13 41.04
C HIS A 28 -16.85 1.66 41.44
N ALA A 29 -16.54 0.76 40.54
CA ALA A 29 -16.56 -0.69 40.78
C ALA A 29 -15.19 -1.31 40.58
N GLY A 30 -14.88 -2.31 41.39
CA GLY A 30 -13.75 -3.21 41.21
C GLY A 30 -14.23 -4.63 41.45
N VAL A 31 -13.95 -5.54 40.53
CA VAL A 31 -14.35 -6.94 40.58
C VAL A 31 -13.16 -7.81 40.18
N ASP A 32 -12.75 -8.73 41.05
CA ASP A 32 -11.61 -9.59 40.80
C ASP A 32 -11.84 -10.57 39.66
N GLN A 33 -13.04 -11.10 39.56
CA GLN A 33 -13.45 -12.05 38.52
C GLN A 33 -14.89 -11.75 38.07
N LEU A 34 -15.09 -11.64 36.77
CA LEU A 34 -16.38 -11.48 36.12
C LEU A 34 -16.57 -12.54 35.05
N HIS A 35 -17.56 -13.38 35.21
CA HIS A 35 -17.97 -14.34 34.21
C HIS A 35 -19.22 -13.84 33.49
N TYR A 36 -19.13 -13.71 32.16
CA TYR A 36 -20.26 -13.30 31.34
C TYR A 36 -20.31 -14.10 30.03
N GLY A 37 -21.26 -15.02 29.91
CA GLY A 37 -21.35 -15.93 28.77
C GLY A 37 -20.08 -16.81 28.68
N ASN A 38 -19.36 -16.67 27.57
CA ASN A 38 -18.09 -17.37 27.33
C ASN A 38 -16.86 -16.49 27.65
N LEU A 39 -17.07 -15.37 28.33
CA LEU A 39 -16.02 -14.41 28.61
C LEU A 39 -15.67 -14.43 30.09
N ASP A 40 -14.44 -14.80 30.41
CA ASP A 40 -13.86 -14.72 31.73
C ASP A 40 -12.93 -13.50 31.80
N LEU A 41 -13.33 -12.53 32.59
CA LEU A 41 -12.56 -11.31 32.82
C LEU A 41 -12.04 -11.27 34.25
N ARG A 42 -10.86 -10.69 34.42
CA ARG A 42 -10.21 -10.49 35.70
C ARG A 42 -9.87 -9.01 35.89
N GLN A 43 -9.71 -8.59 37.16
CA GLN A 43 -9.30 -7.24 37.54
C GLN A 43 -10.15 -6.17 36.83
N VAL A 44 -11.47 -6.41 36.78
CA VAL A 44 -12.39 -5.47 36.15
C VAL A 44 -12.57 -4.27 37.06
N SER A 45 -12.29 -3.06 36.56
CA SER A 45 -12.46 -1.83 37.32
C SER A 45 -12.85 -0.68 36.42
N GLY A 46 -13.50 0.34 36.98
CA GLY A 46 -13.85 1.57 36.29
C GLY A 46 -15.07 2.28 36.85
N ASP A 47 -15.50 3.33 36.16
CA ASP A 47 -16.59 4.18 36.60
C ASP A 47 -17.80 4.06 35.68
N VAL A 48 -18.99 3.98 36.28
CA VAL A 48 -20.27 3.99 35.60
C VAL A 48 -21.06 5.22 36.10
N LEU A 49 -21.50 6.07 35.20
CA LEU A 49 -22.37 7.19 35.49
C LEU A 49 -23.68 7.04 34.73
N ILE A 50 -24.78 7.05 35.46
CA ILE A 50 -26.14 7.09 34.89
C ILE A 50 -26.72 8.46 35.22
N ALA A 51 -27.00 9.25 34.20
CA ALA A 51 -27.64 10.56 34.33
C ALA A 51 -28.24 10.98 33.00
N ASP A 52 -29.30 11.79 33.04
CA ASP A 52 -29.87 12.42 31.83
C ASP A 52 -30.17 11.41 30.70
N GLU A 53 -30.85 10.31 31.00
CA GLU A 53 -31.18 9.23 30.07
C GLU A 53 -29.98 8.60 29.38
N THR A 54 -28.80 8.65 30.02
CA THR A 54 -27.52 8.18 29.46
C THR A 54 -26.76 7.36 30.49
N VAL A 55 -26.24 6.20 30.05
CA VAL A 55 -25.23 5.42 30.80
C VAL A 55 -23.88 5.75 30.19
N LYS A 56 -22.92 6.17 30.99
CA LYS A 56 -21.52 6.38 30.59
C LYS A 56 -20.61 5.40 31.30
N LEU A 57 -19.75 4.78 30.54
CA LEU A 57 -18.67 3.91 31.03
C LEU A 57 -17.36 4.66 30.86
N ASN A 58 -16.63 4.89 31.94
CA ASN A 58 -15.38 5.60 31.89
C ASN A 58 -14.24 4.68 32.38
N ASN A 59 -13.24 4.52 31.54
CA ASN A 59 -12.00 3.82 31.87
C ASN A 59 -12.25 2.40 32.45
N ILE A 60 -13.19 1.66 31.86
CA ILE A 60 -13.45 0.28 32.23
C ILE A 60 -12.26 -0.55 31.78
N ARG A 61 -11.52 -1.08 32.74
CA ARG A 61 -10.33 -1.91 32.51
C ARG A 61 -10.66 -3.35 32.82
N ALA A 62 -10.05 -4.27 32.10
CA ALA A 62 -10.15 -5.69 32.36
C ALA A 62 -8.97 -6.44 31.77
N GLU A 63 -8.68 -7.61 32.35
CA GLU A 63 -7.81 -8.63 31.78
C GLU A 63 -8.65 -9.80 31.30
N GLY A 64 -8.35 -10.34 30.12
CA GLY A 64 -9.03 -11.47 29.54
C GLY A 64 -8.59 -11.73 28.13
N LEU A 65 -8.96 -12.88 27.57
CA LEU A 65 -8.59 -13.28 26.20
C LEU A 65 -7.06 -13.22 25.95
N ASP A 66 -6.28 -13.50 26.98
CA ASP A 66 -4.81 -13.48 27.05
C ASP A 66 -4.17 -12.09 26.88
N GLY A 67 -4.93 -11.03 27.10
CA GLY A 67 -4.46 -9.66 27.02
C GLY A 67 -5.19 -8.71 27.96
N THR A 68 -5.07 -7.42 27.71
CA THR A 68 -5.69 -6.36 28.50
C THR A 68 -6.59 -5.48 27.62
N MET A 69 -7.60 -4.89 28.23
CA MET A 69 -8.54 -4.03 27.54
C MET A 69 -8.94 -2.83 28.39
N VAL A 70 -9.11 -1.71 27.72
CA VAL A 70 -9.70 -0.48 28.27
C VAL A 70 -10.87 -0.08 27.40
N LEU A 71 -12.02 0.18 28.00
CA LEU A 71 -13.24 0.56 27.31
C LEU A 71 -13.78 1.87 27.87
N ASN A 72 -14.18 2.78 26.99
CA ASN A 72 -15.04 3.90 27.31
C ASN A 72 -16.29 3.82 26.43
N GLY A 73 -17.43 4.24 26.96
CA GLY A 73 -18.66 4.15 26.21
C GLY A 73 -19.77 5.04 26.75
N ALA A 74 -20.74 5.30 25.90
CA ALA A 74 -21.98 5.95 26.25
C ALA A 74 -23.14 5.24 25.54
N TYR A 75 -24.21 5.05 26.25
CA TYR A 75 -25.49 4.55 25.74
C TYR A 75 -26.58 5.55 26.13
N SER A 76 -27.39 6.05 25.19
CA SER A 76 -28.36 7.09 25.46
C SER A 76 -29.71 6.80 24.82
N THR A 77 -30.75 6.96 25.60
CA THR A 77 -32.17 6.94 25.21
C THR A 77 -32.80 8.31 25.12
N LYS A 78 -32.01 9.38 25.31
CA LYS A 78 -32.47 10.75 25.37
C LYS A 78 -33.13 11.23 24.09
N ILE A 79 -32.57 10.88 22.94
CA ILE A 79 -33.10 11.26 21.61
C ILE A 79 -34.27 10.37 21.23
N SER A 80 -34.12 9.05 21.43
CA SER A 80 -35.13 8.06 21.08
C SER A 80 -35.04 6.85 22.00
N LYS A 81 -36.18 6.53 22.62
CA LYS A 81 -36.29 5.30 23.44
C LYS A 81 -36.42 4.03 22.61
N LYS A 82 -36.79 4.15 21.33
CA LYS A 82 -36.94 3.00 20.41
C LYS A 82 -35.67 2.70 19.65
N THR A 83 -34.88 3.72 19.36
CA THR A 83 -33.63 3.65 18.59
C THR A 83 -32.53 4.35 19.39
N PRO A 84 -32.07 3.77 20.50
CA PRO A 84 -31.02 4.36 21.33
C PRO A 84 -29.71 4.44 20.55
N VAL A 85 -28.91 5.44 20.89
CA VAL A 85 -27.61 5.64 20.30
C VAL A 85 -26.51 5.18 21.25
N PHE A 86 -25.41 4.73 20.69
CA PHE A 86 -24.21 4.45 21.46
C PHE A 86 -22.98 5.09 20.82
N ALA A 87 -21.99 5.38 21.65
CA ALA A 87 -20.65 5.69 21.24
C ALA A 87 -19.69 4.88 22.12
N MET A 88 -18.65 4.30 21.53
CA MET A 88 -17.71 3.45 22.24
C MET A 88 -16.30 3.68 21.71
N SER A 89 -15.32 3.65 22.59
CA SER A 89 -13.93 3.51 22.23
C SER A 89 -13.25 2.43 23.07
N TYR A 90 -12.30 1.73 22.46
CA TYR A 90 -11.50 0.77 23.18
C TYR A 90 -10.01 0.86 22.84
N ASP A 91 -9.18 0.38 23.77
CA ASP A 91 -7.76 0.09 23.60
C ASP A 91 -7.52 -1.34 24.05
N LEU A 92 -7.24 -2.22 23.11
CA LEU A 92 -7.00 -3.65 23.30
C LEU A 92 -5.51 -3.95 23.09
N GLN A 93 -4.90 -4.67 24.02
CA GLN A 93 -3.47 -4.99 23.97
C GLN A 93 -3.24 -6.50 24.05
N LYS A 94 -2.61 -7.05 23.01
CA LYS A 94 -2.13 -8.42 22.92
C LYS A 94 -3.20 -9.51 23.17
N LEU A 95 -4.45 -9.25 22.77
CA LEU A 95 -5.50 -10.25 22.84
C LEU A 95 -5.25 -11.41 21.86
N ASP A 96 -5.70 -12.61 22.24
CA ASP A 96 -5.72 -13.74 21.32
C ASP A 96 -6.83 -13.57 20.26
N VAL A 97 -6.48 -13.73 18.98
CA VAL A 97 -7.41 -13.52 17.86
C VAL A 97 -8.55 -14.52 17.90
N GLN A 98 -8.25 -15.82 18.10
CA GLN A 98 -9.24 -16.88 18.08
C GLN A 98 -10.20 -16.78 19.27
N LYS A 99 -9.67 -16.57 20.48
CA LYS A 99 -10.49 -16.37 21.68
C LYS A 99 -11.42 -15.17 21.51
N THR A 100 -10.91 -14.04 20.96
CA THR A 100 -11.73 -12.84 20.72
C THR A 100 -12.79 -13.09 19.66
N PHE A 101 -12.44 -13.77 18.57
CA PHE A 101 -13.39 -14.11 17.49
C PHE A 101 -14.56 -14.94 18.01
N TYR A 102 -14.29 -15.96 18.81
CA TYR A 102 -15.35 -16.85 19.34
C TYR A 102 -16.10 -16.27 20.54
N ALA A 103 -15.51 -15.32 21.27
CA ALA A 103 -16.20 -14.64 22.38
C ALA A 103 -17.29 -13.67 21.91
N PHE A 104 -17.15 -13.06 20.73
CA PHE A 104 -18.02 -11.97 20.29
C PHE A 104 -18.63 -12.20 18.91
N ASN A 105 -19.96 -12.42 18.85
CA ASN A 105 -20.70 -12.54 17.59
C ASN A 105 -20.54 -11.28 16.70
N THR A 106 -20.41 -10.10 17.30
CA THR A 106 -20.19 -8.86 16.55
C THR A 106 -18.83 -8.88 15.86
N VAL A 107 -17.77 -9.38 16.52
CA VAL A 107 -16.43 -9.52 15.91
C VAL A 107 -16.48 -10.49 14.74
N GLN A 108 -17.23 -11.57 14.82
CA GLN A 108 -17.41 -12.53 13.72
C GLN A 108 -17.99 -11.88 12.46
N LYS A 109 -18.87 -10.89 12.62
CA LYS A 109 -19.44 -10.12 11.50
C LYS A 109 -18.51 -9.02 10.99
N LEU A 110 -17.83 -8.32 11.90
CA LEU A 110 -16.94 -7.19 11.55
C LEU A 110 -15.60 -7.66 10.97
N MET A 111 -15.09 -8.80 11.40
CA MET A 111 -13.80 -9.34 10.97
C MET A 111 -13.92 -10.86 10.69
N PRO A 112 -14.65 -11.26 9.65
CA PRO A 112 -14.89 -12.68 9.38
C PRO A 112 -13.61 -13.47 9.07
N ALA A 113 -12.54 -12.80 8.58
CA ALA A 113 -11.21 -13.40 8.40
C ALA A 113 -10.58 -13.85 9.73
N GLY A 114 -11.01 -13.31 10.87
CA GLY A 114 -10.50 -13.67 12.20
C GLY A 114 -10.61 -15.14 12.54
N LYS A 115 -11.57 -15.86 11.96
CA LYS A 115 -11.69 -17.31 12.07
C LYS A 115 -10.44 -18.05 11.58
N TYR A 116 -9.74 -17.49 10.63
CA TYR A 116 -8.63 -18.09 9.89
C TYR A 116 -7.26 -17.56 10.34
N ILE A 117 -7.26 -16.59 11.28
CA ILE A 117 -6.05 -15.96 11.80
C ILE A 117 -5.77 -16.52 13.21
N THR A 118 -4.56 -17.02 13.41
CA THR A 118 -4.01 -17.33 14.73
C THR A 118 -3.08 -16.21 15.20
N GLY A 119 -2.78 -16.18 16.50
CA GLY A 119 -1.82 -15.25 17.09
C GLY A 119 -2.46 -14.16 17.93
N LYS A 120 -1.71 -13.09 18.19
CA LYS A 120 -2.12 -11.99 19.05
C LYS A 120 -2.27 -10.69 18.29
N PHE A 121 -3.20 -9.87 18.76
CA PHE A 121 -3.41 -8.53 18.18
C PHE A 121 -3.55 -7.45 19.25
N SER A 122 -3.27 -6.23 18.83
CA SER A 122 -3.63 -5.01 19.56
C SER A 122 -4.49 -4.14 18.64
N SER A 123 -5.44 -3.41 19.20
CA SER A 123 -6.37 -2.60 18.40
C SER A 123 -6.89 -1.42 19.21
N LYS A 124 -7.09 -0.31 18.53
CA LYS A 124 -7.85 0.83 19.04
C LYS A 124 -9.00 1.10 18.09
N LEU A 125 -10.15 1.44 18.65
CA LEU A 125 -11.35 1.75 17.88
C LEU A 125 -12.10 2.89 18.56
N ALA A 126 -12.66 3.78 17.76
CA ALA A 126 -13.75 4.66 18.15
C ALA A 126 -14.89 4.44 17.17
N VAL A 127 -16.08 4.16 17.69
CA VAL A 127 -17.27 3.83 16.88
C VAL A 127 -18.53 4.36 17.55
N ASP A 128 -19.45 4.83 16.77
CA ASP A 128 -20.80 5.21 17.17
C ASP A 128 -21.84 4.56 16.24
N GLY A 129 -23.08 4.53 16.70
CA GLY A 129 -24.18 3.95 15.94
C GLY A 129 -25.48 3.88 16.73
N ILE A 130 -26.42 3.15 16.16
CA ILE A 130 -27.75 2.91 16.72
C ILE A 130 -27.83 1.47 17.20
N LEU A 131 -28.52 1.25 18.32
CA LEU A 131 -28.87 -0.09 18.78
C LEU A 131 -30.33 -0.40 18.40
N GLY A 132 -30.55 -1.63 17.98
CA GLY A 132 -31.90 -2.18 17.82
C GLY A 132 -32.59 -2.43 19.15
N GLY A 133 -33.87 -2.80 19.10
CA GLY A 133 -34.63 -3.18 20.29
C GLY A 133 -34.07 -4.39 21.03
N ASP A 134 -33.32 -5.25 20.36
CA ASP A 134 -32.61 -6.39 20.95
C ASP A 134 -31.22 -6.03 21.52
N MET A 135 -30.93 -4.74 21.63
CA MET A 135 -29.63 -4.18 22.09
C MET A 135 -28.43 -4.55 21.20
N LYS A 136 -28.66 -5.04 19.98
CA LYS A 136 -27.59 -5.27 19.02
C LYS A 136 -27.36 -4.03 18.15
N PRO A 137 -26.13 -3.74 17.78
CA PRO A 137 -25.82 -2.66 16.84
C PRO A 137 -26.50 -2.88 15.50
N ASP A 138 -27.17 -1.82 14.98
CA ASP A 138 -27.48 -1.75 13.56
C ASP A 138 -26.19 -1.51 12.80
N LEU A 139 -25.70 -2.56 12.15
CA LEU A 139 -24.40 -2.55 11.48
C LEU A 139 -24.34 -1.52 10.35
N ASN A 140 -25.47 -1.17 9.72
CA ASN A 140 -25.51 -0.14 8.70
C ASN A 140 -25.39 1.28 9.24
N SER A 141 -25.70 1.46 10.53
CA SER A 141 -25.55 2.74 11.23
C SER A 141 -24.14 3.00 11.76
N LEU A 142 -23.27 1.99 11.75
CA LEU A 142 -21.93 2.11 12.31
C LEU A 142 -21.10 3.15 11.55
N ASN A 143 -20.56 4.10 12.31
CA ASN A 143 -19.60 5.07 11.87
C ASN A 143 -18.41 5.08 12.82
N GLY A 144 -17.20 5.12 12.30
CA GLY A 144 -16.02 5.08 13.14
C GLY A 144 -14.77 4.63 12.40
N ASN A 145 -13.69 4.63 13.14
CA ASN A 145 -12.39 4.20 12.63
C ASN A 145 -11.57 3.50 13.71
N GLY A 146 -10.64 2.69 13.26
CA GLY A 146 -9.75 1.96 14.14
C GLY A 146 -8.47 1.56 13.46
N ASN A 147 -7.60 0.97 14.25
CA ASN A 147 -6.39 0.31 13.78
C ASN A 147 -6.29 -1.10 14.34
N LEU A 148 -5.53 -1.93 13.67
CA LEU A 148 -5.23 -3.29 14.04
C LEU A 148 -3.72 -3.53 13.85
N LEU A 149 -3.09 -4.07 14.88
CA LEU A 149 -1.73 -4.59 14.82
C LEU A 149 -1.77 -6.09 15.11
N LEU A 150 -1.52 -6.92 14.11
CA LEU A 150 -1.27 -8.36 14.27
C LEU A 150 0.20 -8.55 14.56
N VAL A 151 0.51 -9.05 15.75
CA VAL A 151 1.90 -9.09 16.26
C VAL A 151 2.64 -10.32 15.77
N ASP A 152 2.01 -11.49 15.91
CA ASP A 152 2.60 -12.78 15.54
C ASP A 152 1.47 -13.79 15.33
N GLY A 153 1.52 -14.54 14.23
CA GLY A 153 0.50 -15.50 13.91
C GLY A 153 0.56 -16.01 12.47
N ALA A 154 -0.52 -16.63 12.03
CA ALA A 154 -0.67 -17.11 10.65
C ALA A 154 -2.12 -17.01 10.19
N LEU A 155 -2.30 -16.76 8.90
CA LEU A 155 -3.56 -16.89 8.18
C LEU A 155 -3.53 -18.20 7.40
N LYS A 156 -4.47 -19.10 7.68
CA LYS A 156 -4.55 -20.45 7.11
C LYS A 156 -5.98 -20.77 6.72
N ASP A 157 -6.14 -21.67 5.74
CA ASP A 157 -7.45 -22.20 5.30
C ASP A 157 -8.42 -21.07 4.91
N PHE A 158 -7.89 -19.97 4.39
CA PHE A 158 -8.69 -18.80 4.03
C PHE A 158 -8.99 -18.81 2.52
N ALA A 159 -10.25 -19.01 2.15
CA ALA A 159 -10.65 -19.27 0.78
C ALA A 159 -10.13 -18.25 -0.26
N PRO A 160 -10.06 -16.94 -0.01
CA PRO A 160 -9.44 -15.99 -0.95
C PRO A 160 -7.97 -16.27 -1.24
N THR A 161 -7.16 -16.60 -0.22
CA THR A 161 -5.73 -16.91 -0.39
C THR A 161 -5.53 -18.30 -1.00
N ASP A 162 -6.37 -19.28 -0.64
CA ASP A 162 -6.35 -20.60 -1.26
C ASP A 162 -6.67 -20.53 -2.75
N LYS A 163 -7.66 -19.74 -3.12
CA LYS A 163 -8.03 -19.52 -4.51
C LYS A 163 -6.89 -18.84 -5.29
N LEU A 164 -6.24 -17.86 -4.66
CA LEU A 164 -5.08 -17.16 -5.25
C LEU A 164 -3.90 -18.12 -5.41
N SER A 165 -3.60 -18.92 -4.39
CA SER A 165 -2.57 -19.96 -4.43
C SER A 165 -2.79 -20.96 -5.56
N GLN A 166 -4.01 -21.48 -5.69
CA GLN A 166 -4.38 -22.42 -6.77
C GLN A 166 -4.24 -21.78 -8.16
N THR A 167 -4.70 -20.53 -8.32
CA THR A 167 -4.70 -19.85 -9.62
C THR A 167 -3.29 -19.49 -10.08
N LEU A 168 -2.40 -19.10 -9.16
CA LEU A 168 -1.01 -18.73 -9.45
C LEU A 168 -0.03 -19.91 -9.29
N HIS A 169 -0.46 -21.07 -8.81
CA HIS A 169 0.37 -22.22 -8.45
C HIS A 169 1.47 -21.87 -7.43
N LEU A 170 1.11 -21.06 -6.43
CA LEU A 170 2.00 -20.55 -5.38
C LEU A 170 1.58 -21.09 -4.02
N ASP A 171 2.06 -22.27 -3.63
CA ASP A 171 1.70 -22.92 -2.36
C ASP A 171 2.00 -22.09 -1.11
N GLN A 172 2.96 -21.18 -1.20
CA GLN A 172 3.29 -20.27 -0.10
C GLN A 172 2.18 -19.28 0.27
N LEU A 173 1.14 -19.14 -0.55
CA LEU A 173 -0.03 -18.30 -0.27
C LEU A 173 -1.13 -19.04 0.50
N LYS A 174 -0.97 -20.34 0.78
CA LYS A 174 -1.91 -21.12 1.62
C LYS A 174 -1.70 -20.84 3.09
N ASP A 175 -0.47 -20.59 3.50
CA ASP A 175 -0.07 -20.37 4.87
C ASP A 175 0.73 -19.08 4.95
N ILE A 176 0.04 -17.99 5.26
CA ILE A 176 0.61 -16.64 5.25
C ILE A 176 0.99 -16.26 6.68
N PRO A 177 2.28 -16.09 6.98
CA PRO A 177 2.71 -15.57 8.26
C PRO A 177 2.19 -14.13 8.42
N VAL A 178 1.52 -13.86 9.54
CA VAL A 178 1.05 -12.52 9.91
C VAL A 178 1.92 -12.00 11.05
N LYS A 179 2.91 -11.21 10.70
CA LYS A 179 3.84 -10.63 11.66
C LYS A 179 3.92 -9.12 11.46
N ASP A 180 3.69 -8.38 12.54
CA ASP A 180 3.76 -6.92 12.59
C ASP A 180 2.89 -6.23 11.51
N ILE A 181 1.76 -6.87 11.14
CA ILE A 181 0.82 -6.31 10.16
C ILE A 181 0.03 -5.19 10.81
N LYS A 182 0.17 -4.00 10.26
CA LYS A 182 -0.55 -2.79 10.67
C LYS A 182 -1.59 -2.46 9.63
N ALA A 183 -2.85 -2.44 10.02
CA ALA A 183 -3.96 -2.02 9.17
C ALA A 183 -4.77 -0.93 9.87
N THR A 184 -5.27 0.03 9.12
CA THR A 184 -6.28 0.98 9.54
C THR A 184 -7.59 0.65 8.84
N PHE A 185 -8.70 0.91 9.51
CA PHE A 185 -10.02 0.61 8.95
C PHE A 185 -11.07 1.62 9.42
N SER A 186 -12.14 1.70 8.67
CA SER A 186 -13.31 2.52 9.01
C SER A 186 -14.61 1.81 8.67
N PHE A 187 -15.68 2.21 9.33
CA PHE A 187 -17.02 1.74 9.03
C PHE A 187 -17.74 2.76 8.15
N ARG A 188 -18.25 2.33 7.01
CA ARG A 188 -18.99 3.19 6.06
C ARG A 188 -20.04 2.37 5.32
N ASN A 189 -21.29 2.83 5.34
CA ASN A 189 -22.37 2.27 4.53
C ASN A 189 -22.49 0.74 4.64
N GLY A 190 -22.48 0.20 5.84
CA GLY A 190 -22.59 -1.25 6.07
C GLY A 190 -21.37 -2.06 5.64
N ARG A 191 -20.21 -1.43 5.48
CA ARG A 191 -18.95 -2.09 5.13
C ARG A 191 -17.83 -1.70 6.09
N VAL A 192 -16.89 -2.62 6.27
CA VAL A 192 -15.57 -2.32 6.83
C VAL A 192 -14.64 -1.99 5.65
N VAL A 193 -14.16 -0.77 5.62
CA VAL A 193 -13.17 -0.30 4.65
C VAL A 193 -11.80 -0.38 5.29
N VAL A 194 -10.87 -1.09 4.64
CA VAL A 194 -9.50 -1.31 5.10
C VAL A 194 -8.56 -0.52 4.18
N ASP A 195 -7.80 0.39 4.77
CA ASP A 195 -6.79 1.15 4.03
C ASP A 195 -5.66 0.21 3.57
N PRO A 196 -4.96 0.56 2.48
CA PRO A 196 -3.87 -0.27 1.98
C PRO A 196 -2.80 -0.54 3.05
N PHE A 197 -2.44 -1.79 3.22
CA PHE A 197 -1.39 -2.25 4.12
C PHE A 197 -0.49 -3.29 3.46
N HIS A 198 0.74 -3.40 3.94
CA HIS A 198 1.74 -4.29 3.36
C HIS A 198 1.77 -5.65 4.04
N VAL A 199 1.85 -6.70 3.22
CA VAL A 199 2.07 -8.09 3.63
C VAL A 199 3.22 -8.66 2.82
N LYS A 200 4.16 -9.31 3.50
CA LYS A 200 5.27 -9.99 2.85
C LYS A 200 5.20 -11.49 3.13
N VAL A 201 5.19 -12.27 2.05
CA VAL A 201 5.21 -13.74 2.12
C VAL A 201 6.44 -14.23 1.38
N LYS A 202 7.49 -14.61 2.11
CA LYS A 202 8.80 -14.93 1.53
C LYS A 202 9.28 -13.79 0.62
N ASP A 203 9.41 -14.05 -0.68
CA ASP A 203 9.89 -13.08 -1.68
C ASP A 203 8.76 -12.30 -2.37
N ILE A 204 7.49 -12.59 -2.02
CA ILE A 204 6.31 -11.90 -2.56
C ILE A 204 5.98 -10.73 -1.65
N ASP A 205 6.01 -9.52 -2.18
CA ASP A 205 5.51 -8.33 -1.52
C ASP A 205 4.09 -8.05 -2.01
N MET A 206 3.17 -7.77 -1.09
CA MET A 206 1.78 -7.47 -1.40
C MET A 206 1.34 -6.21 -0.68
N GLU A 207 0.59 -5.37 -1.37
CA GLU A 207 -0.19 -4.29 -0.77
C GLU A 207 -1.66 -4.67 -0.91
N VAL A 208 -2.38 -4.72 0.20
CA VAL A 208 -3.77 -5.18 0.29
C VAL A 208 -4.63 -4.06 0.83
N GLY A 209 -5.69 -3.68 0.13
CA GLY A 209 -6.66 -2.69 0.57
C GLY A 209 -8.03 -2.96 -0.03
N GLY A 210 -9.07 -2.35 0.53
CA GLY A 210 -10.42 -2.53 0.00
C GLY A 210 -11.49 -2.58 1.07
N SER A 211 -12.54 -3.36 0.84
CA SER A 211 -13.63 -3.44 1.82
C SER A 211 -14.34 -4.79 1.80
N HIS A 212 -15.00 -5.10 2.93
CA HIS A 212 -15.96 -6.21 2.98
C HIS A 212 -17.25 -5.76 3.66
N GLY A 213 -18.36 -6.29 3.16
CA GLY A 213 -19.68 -6.07 3.75
C GLY A 213 -19.93 -6.98 4.94
N PHE A 214 -20.89 -6.60 5.80
CA PHE A 214 -21.38 -7.47 6.88
C PHE A 214 -22.14 -8.69 6.35
N ASP A 215 -22.50 -8.66 5.08
CA ASP A 215 -23.04 -9.77 4.27
C ASP A 215 -21.95 -10.70 3.71
N GLN A 216 -20.67 -10.46 4.09
CA GLN A 216 -19.48 -11.17 3.64
C GLN A 216 -19.09 -10.94 2.17
N THR A 217 -19.66 -9.96 1.50
CA THR A 217 -19.22 -9.57 0.16
C THR A 217 -17.83 -8.92 0.21
N LEU A 218 -16.98 -9.23 -0.77
CA LEU A 218 -15.59 -8.75 -0.88
C LEU A 218 -15.45 -7.76 -2.02
N ASP A 219 -14.63 -6.74 -1.82
CA ASP A 219 -14.12 -5.81 -2.83
C ASP A 219 -12.72 -5.37 -2.40
N TYR A 220 -11.71 -6.18 -2.74
CA TYR A 220 -10.33 -5.94 -2.38
C TYR A 220 -9.45 -5.83 -3.62
N ASP A 221 -8.50 -4.91 -3.56
CA ASP A 221 -7.41 -4.77 -4.50
C ASP A 221 -6.11 -5.24 -3.82
N VAL A 222 -5.38 -6.11 -4.52
CA VAL A 222 -4.10 -6.64 -4.07
C VAL A 222 -3.06 -6.35 -5.14
N ALA A 223 -2.13 -5.46 -4.86
CA ALA A 223 -0.97 -5.22 -5.71
C ALA A 223 0.16 -6.17 -5.28
N MET A 224 0.45 -7.17 -6.11
CA MET A 224 1.48 -8.18 -5.82
C MET A 224 2.74 -7.90 -6.63
N LYS A 225 3.91 -7.99 -5.97
CA LYS A 225 5.21 -8.02 -6.64
C LYS A 225 5.76 -9.44 -6.61
N LEU A 226 5.62 -10.13 -7.73
CA LEU A 226 6.01 -11.53 -7.88
C LEU A 226 7.42 -11.65 -8.43
N PRO A 227 8.34 -12.41 -7.80
CA PRO A 227 9.59 -12.81 -8.41
C PRO A 227 9.36 -13.53 -9.75
N ARG A 228 10.10 -13.14 -10.78
CA ARG A 228 9.98 -13.75 -12.12
C ARG A 228 10.21 -15.26 -12.12
N SER A 229 11.05 -15.75 -11.21
CA SER A 229 11.32 -17.18 -11.03
C SER A 229 10.07 -18.00 -10.67
N LEU A 230 9.02 -17.35 -10.11
CA LEU A 230 7.76 -17.98 -9.73
C LEU A 230 6.72 -18.05 -10.88
N LEU A 231 6.99 -17.40 -12.02
CA LEU A 231 6.03 -17.30 -13.13
C LEU A 231 6.10 -18.47 -14.13
N GLY A 232 6.96 -19.44 -13.88
CA GLY A 232 7.19 -20.57 -14.79
C GLY A 232 8.11 -20.25 -15.98
N GLY A 233 8.60 -21.30 -16.67
CA GLY A 233 9.64 -21.18 -17.69
C GLY A 233 9.27 -20.26 -18.85
N GLN A 234 8.09 -20.44 -19.45
CA GLN A 234 7.68 -19.70 -20.66
C GLN A 234 7.62 -18.17 -20.45
N ALA A 235 7.10 -17.72 -19.29
CA ALA A 235 7.01 -16.29 -18.99
C ALA A 235 8.41 -15.69 -18.73
N ASN A 236 9.26 -16.43 -18.05
CA ASN A 236 10.64 -16.02 -17.76
C ASN A 236 11.49 -16.00 -19.03
N ASP A 237 11.32 -16.97 -19.93
CA ASP A 237 12.02 -17.07 -21.21
C ASP A 237 11.67 -15.91 -22.14
N ALA A 238 10.42 -15.49 -22.21
CA ALA A 238 9.99 -14.34 -23.00
C ALA A 238 10.65 -13.03 -22.52
N VAL A 239 10.77 -12.84 -21.22
CA VAL A 239 11.48 -11.69 -20.65
C VAL A 239 12.98 -11.77 -20.93
N ASN A 240 13.60 -12.94 -20.75
CA ASN A 240 15.02 -13.15 -21.00
C ASN A 240 15.38 -12.96 -22.49
N GLU A 241 14.51 -13.35 -23.41
CA GLU A 241 14.69 -13.09 -24.84
C GLU A 241 14.72 -11.58 -25.15
N LEU A 242 13.84 -10.80 -24.51
CA LEU A 242 13.83 -9.33 -24.66
C LEU A 242 15.11 -8.69 -24.10
N ILE A 243 15.61 -9.19 -22.97
CA ILE A 243 16.87 -8.72 -22.37
C ILE A 243 18.02 -9.01 -23.31
N SER A 244 18.09 -10.23 -23.84
CA SER A 244 19.14 -10.65 -24.80
C SER A 244 19.11 -9.82 -26.07
N LYS A 245 17.92 -9.55 -26.62
CA LYS A 245 17.75 -8.68 -27.79
C LYS A 245 18.15 -7.22 -27.52
N ALA A 246 17.95 -6.71 -26.32
CA ALA A 246 18.43 -5.38 -25.93
C ALA A 246 19.97 -5.37 -25.77
N GLY A 247 20.51 -6.40 -25.11
CA GLY A 247 21.95 -6.58 -24.91
C GLY A 247 22.74 -6.71 -26.23
N SER A 248 22.22 -7.44 -27.22
CA SER A 248 22.84 -7.54 -28.55
C SER A 248 22.90 -6.22 -29.31
N LYS A 249 22.08 -5.24 -28.95
CA LYS A 249 22.12 -3.87 -29.45
C LYS A 249 22.98 -2.93 -28.59
N GLY A 250 23.77 -3.48 -27.66
CA GLY A 250 24.64 -2.71 -26.77
C GLY A 250 23.88 -1.91 -25.69
N VAL A 251 22.63 -2.25 -25.43
CA VAL A 251 21.79 -1.57 -24.44
C VAL A 251 21.69 -2.45 -23.18
N ALA A 252 22.35 -2.02 -22.09
CA ALA A 252 22.19 -2.66 -20.80
C ALA A 252 20.85 -2.24 -20.18
N VAL A 253 19.84 -3.08 -20.27
CA VAL A 253 18.53 -2.86 -19.65
C VAL A 253 18.54 -3.50 -18.25
N LYS A 254 18.21 -2.73 -17.22
CA LYS A 254 17.94 -3.28 -15.89
C LYS A 254 16.50 -3.77 -15.86
N VAL A 255 16.34 -5.04 -15.61
CA VAL A 255 15.03 -5.66 -15.42
C VAL A 255 14.86 -5.88 -13.93
N ASP A 256 13.74 -5.41 -13.39
CA ASP A 256 13.37 -5.80 -12.05
C ASP A 256 13.14 -7.31 -12.00
N ASP A 257 13.68 -7.97 -10.98
CA ASP A 257 13.48 -9.40 -10.76
C ASP A 257 12.05 -9.73 -10.35
N LYS A 258 11.20 -8.72 -10.17
CA LYS A 258 9.78 -8.83 -9.78
C LYS A 258 8.88 -8.24 -10.85
N ILE A 259 7.69 -8.80 -10.97
CA ILE A 259 6.60 -8.34 -11.86
C ILE A 259 5.44 -7.86 -11.01
N ASP A 260 4.91 -6.69 -11.34
CA ASP A 260 3.71 -6.15 -10.71
C ASP A 260 2.47 -6.85 -11.29
N LEU A 261 1.73 -7.55 -10.41
CA LEU A 261 0.47 -8.23 -10.74
C LEU A 261 -0.66 -7.65 -9.90
N PRO A 262 -1.53 -6.82 -10.48
CA PRO A 262 -2.75 -6.40 -9.82
C PRO A 262 -3.76 -7.54 -9.80
N VAL A 263 -4.35 -7.79 -8.64
CA VAL A 263 -5.39 -8.79 -8.42
C VAL A 263 -6.57 -8.13 -7.75
N LYS A 264 -7.75 -8.28 -8.32
CA LYS A 264 -9.00 -7.86 -7.69
C LYS A 264 -9.72 -9.07 -7.12
N ILE A 265 -10.12 -8.99 -5.85
CA ILE A 265 -10.82 -10.05 -5.12
C ILE A 265 -12.23 -9.57 -4.83
N GLY A 266 -13.21 -10.16 -5.50
CA GLY A 266 -14.64 -9.92 -5.31
C GLY A 266 -15.36 -11.19 -4.85
N GLY A 267 -16.68 -11.24 -5.05
CA GLY A 267 -17.52 -12.35 -4.61
C GLY A 267 -17.79 -12.32 -3.11
N THR A 268 -17.75 -13.48 -2.46
CA THR A 268 -17.95 -13.59 -1.00
C THR A 268 -16.76 -14.28 -0.35
N LEU A 269 -16.70 -14.22 0.99
CA LEU A 269 -15.65 -14.84 1.77
C LEU A 269 -15.50 -16.35 1.49
N THR A 270 -16.61 -17.05 1.32
CA THR A 270 -16.64 -18.49 1.06
C THR A 270 -16.62 -18.86 -0.42
N SER A 271 -16.88 -17.87 -1.30
CA SER A 271 -16.87 -18.05 -2.76
C SER A 271 -16.19 -16.85 -3.43
N PRO A 272 -14.87 -16.68 -3.25
CA PRO A 272 -14.14 -15.55 -3.80
C PRO A 272 -14.00 -15.65 -5.32
N VAL A 273 -14.10 -14.48 -5.98
CA VAL A 273 -13.91 -14.33 -7.42
C VAL A 273 -12.66 -13.49 -7.63
N LEU A 274 -11.65 -14.06 -8.31
CA LEU A 274 -10.41 -13.38 -8.63
C LEU A 274 -10.46 -12.82 -10.05
N LYS A 275 -10.06 -11.56 -10.21
CA LYS A 275 -9.82 -10.95 -11.51
C LYS A 275 -8.37 -10.51 -11.56
N MET A 276 -7.60 -11.07 -12.48
CA MET A 276 -6.20 -10.73 -12.72
C MET A 276 -5.89 -10.93 -14.21
N ASP A 277 -4.95 -10.15 -14.72
CA ASP A 277 -4.46 -10.30 -16.09
C ASP A 277 -2.92 -10.44 -16.09
N LEU A 278 -2.48 -11.67 -15.93
CA LEU A 278 -1.07 -12.00 -15.94
C LEU A 278 -0.42 -11.68 -17.30
N LYS A 279 -1.15 -11.85 -18.41
CA LYS A 279 -0.66 -11.55 -19.75
C LYS A 279 -0.39 -10.05 -19.93
N SER A 280 -1.29 -9.21 -19.46
CA SER A 280 -1.10 -7.75 -19.48
C SER A 280 0.04 -7.32 -18.55
N ALA A 281 0.17 -7.91 -17.36
CA ALA A 281 1.28 -7.64 -16.45
C ALA A 281 2.65 -7.95 -17.10
N LEU A 282 2.77 -9.11 -17.76
CA LEU A 282 3.96 -9.48 -18.52
C LEU A 282 4.21 -8.55 -19.71
N SER A 283 3.15 -8.17 -20.44
CA SER A 283 3.26 -7.25 -21.58
C SER A 283 3.66 -5.84 -21.14
N SER A 284 3.17 -5.36 -20.01
CA SER A 284 3.58 -4.07 -19.41
C SER A 284 5.07 -4.08 -19.08
N THR A 285 5.56 -5.14 -18.46
CA THR A 285 6.98 -5.31 -18.16
C THR A 285 7.81 -5.27 -19.46
N ALA A 286 7.39 -6.02 -20.49
CA ALA A 286 8.03 -6.01 -21.80
C ALA A 286 8.03 -4.62 -22.47
N ASN A 287 6.95 -3.88 -22.37
CA ASN A 287 6.86 -2.52 -22.92
C ASN A 287 7.74 -1.53 -22.16
N THR A 288 7.79 -1.62 -20.82
CA THR A 288 8.71 -0.83 -20.00
C THR A 288 10.17 -1.08 -20.41
N LEU A 289 10.55 -2.35 -20.66
CA LEU A 289 11.88 -2.71 -21.13
C LEU A 289 12.19 -2.12 -22.50
N LYS A 290 11.24 -2.18 -23.44
CA LYS A 290 11.39 -1.57 -24.78
C LYS A 290 11.55 -0.05 -24.67
N GLN A 291 10.78 0.61 -23.81
CA GLN A 291 10.87 2.04 -23.58
C GLN A 291 12.24 2.42 -23.00
N GLN A 292 12.70 1.74 -21.95
CA GLN A 292 14.03 1.95 -21.36
C GLN A 292 15.15 1.79 -22.42
N ALA A 293 15.06 0.73 -23.25
CA ALA A 293 16.02 0.51 -24.33
C ALA A 293 16.01 1.66 -25.34
N THR A 294 14.83 2.15 -25.70
CA THR A 294 14.67 3.28 -26.63
C THR A 294 15.23 4.58 -26.03
N ASP A 295 14.96 4.87 -24.78
CA ASP A 295 15.43 6.07 -24.09
C ASP A 295 16.96 6.07 -23.92
N LEU A 296 17.56 4.92 -23.60
CA LEU A 296 19.01 4.75 -23.53
C LEU A 296 19.69 4.96 -24.89
N VAL A 297 19.10 4.43 -25.97
CA VAL A 297 19.62 4.64 -27.33
C VAL A 297 19.53 6.14 -27.69
N LYS A 298 18.40 6.79 -27.39
CA LYS A 298 18.21 8.22 -27.63
C LYS A 298 19.22 9.05 -26.86
N ALA A 299 19.41 8.78 -25.57
CA ALA A 299 20.39 9.47 -24.73
C ALA A 299 21.82 9.31 -25.26
N ARG A 300 22.22 8.12 -25.76
CA ARG A 300 23.53 7.90 -26.40
C ARG A 300 23.68 8.70 -27.69
N VAL A 301 22.64 8.73 -28.52
CA VAL A 301 22.65 9.53 -29.77
C VAL A 301 22.75 11.02 -29.46
N ASP A 302 22.02 11.49 -28.48
CA ASP A 302 22.06 12.91 -28.10
C ASP A 302 23.41 13.29 -27.46
N SER A 303 23.98 12.43 -26.62
CA SER A 303 25.35 12.60 -26.09
C SER A 303 26.39 12.60 -27.20
N ALA A 304 26.31 11.73 -28.19
CA ALA A 304 27.22 11.68 -29.33
C ALA A 304 27.10 12.96 -30.20
N LYS A 305 25.86 13.45 -30.43
CA LYS A 305 25.60 14.70 -31.12
C LYS A 305 26.19 15.91 -30.35
N GLN A 306 26.06 15.89 -29.03
CA GLN A 306 26.63 16.96 -28.20
C GLN A 306 28.15 16.95 -28.24
N GLN A 307 28.79 15.78 -28.12
CA GLN A 307 30.25 15.67 -28.28
C GLN A 307 30.74 16.13 -29.63
N LEU A 308 30.03 15.78 -30.71
CA LEU A 308 30.35 16.26 -32.05
C LEU A 308 30.25 17.80 -32.16
N ARG A 309 29.23 18.41 -31.58
CA ARG A 309 29.06 19.88 -31.53
C ARG A 309 30.17 20.56 -30.73
N ASP A 310 30.53 19.97 -29.57
CA ASP A 310 31.57 20.54 -28.71
C ASP A 310 32.95 20.39 -29.34
N THR A 311 33.23 19.28 -30.02
CA THR A 311 34.45 19.09 -30.81
C THR A 311 34.51 20.06 -31.96
N ALA A 312 33.43 20.24 -32.74
CA ALA A 312 33.37 21.20 -33.84
C ALA A 312 33.55 22.65 -33.35
N ARG A 313 32.98 22.98 -32.19
CA ARG A 313 33.20 24.32 -31.56
C ARG A 313 34.64 24.50 -31.09
N ALA A 314 35.26 23.47 -30.50
CA ALA A 314 36.66 23.56 -30.08
C ALA A 314 37.61 23.71 -31.26
N VAL A 315 37.41 22.94 -32.34
CA VAL A 315 38.18 23.03 -33.59
C VAL A 315 37.98 24.42 -34.24
N GLY A 316 36.72 24.90 -34.30
CA GLY A 316 36.44 26.25 -34.82
C GLY A 316 37.06 27.36 -33.99
N LYS A 317 37.06 27.28 -32.66
CA LYS A 317 37.74 28.25 -31.79
C LYS A 317 39.25 28.21 -31.93
N GLN A 318 39.85 27.05 -32.09
CA GLN A 318 41.28 26.91 -32.31
C GLN A 318 41.68 27.47 -33.67
N ALA A 319 40.93 27.17 -34.73
CA ALA A 319 41.18 27.72 -36.07
C ALA A 319 41.08 29.26 -36.11
N LEU A 320 40.08 29.84 -35.38
CA LEU A 320 39.96 31.27 -35.24
C LEU A 320 41.12 31.91 -34.46
N LYS A 321 41.60 31.23 -33.42
CA LYS A 321 42.77 31.68 -32.62
C LYS A 321 44.03 31.64 -33.44
N ASP A 322 44.23 30.57 -34.21
CA ASP A 322 45.40 30.39 -35.08
C ASP A 322 45.40 31.41 -36.24
N ALA A 323 44.24 31.65 -36.85
CA ALA A 323 44.07 32.73 -37.87
C ALA A 323 44.31 34.12 -37.26
N GLY A 324 43.81 34.37 -36.04
CA GLY A 324 44.06 35.64 -35.33
C GLY A 324 45.52 35.85 -34.99
N ASN A 325 46.24 34.78 -34.57
CA ASN A 325 47.67 34.84 -34.30
C ASN A 325 48.49 35.03 -35.60
N ALA A 326 48.12 34.37 -36.67
CA ALA A 326 48.73 34.56 -37.97
C ALA A 326 48.59 36.02 -38.49
N LEU A 327 47.36 36.59 -38.36
CA LEU A 327 47.08 37.98 -38.71
C LEU A 327 47.86 38.96 -37.83
N LYS A 328 47.94 38.68 -36.49
CA LYS A 328 48.70 39.47 -35.54
C LYS A 328 50.21 39.47 -35.86
N ASN A 329 50.76 38.29 -36.18
CA ASN A 329 52.16 38.18 -36.62
C ASN A 329 52.45 38.82 -37.92
N GLN A 330 51.48 38.84 -38.85
CA GLN A 330 51.61 39.56 -40.14
C GLN A 330 51.51 41.08 -39.98
N LEU A 331 50.71 41.54 -38.99
CA LEU A 331 50.56 42.99 -38.72
C LEU A 331 51.68 43.60 -37.84
N LEU A 332 52.24 42.75 -36.93
CA LEU A 332 53.26 43.22 -35.95
C LEU A 332 54.69 42.73 -36.31
N GLY A 333 54.85 41.88 -37.30
CA GLY A 333 56.09 41.26 -37.72
C GLY A 333 56.51 41.71 -39.11
N ASN A 334 56.69 43.01 -39.34
CA ASN A 334 57.60 43.48 -40.45
C ASN A 334 58.11 44.90 -40.23
N LYS A 335 59.14 44.96 -39.47
CA LYS A 335 60.19 45.98 -39.73
C LYS A 335 61.41 45.18 -40.19
N ASP A 336 61.44 44.87 -41.50
CA ASP A 336 62.69 44.77 -42.21
C ASP A 336 62.41 44.85 -43.70
N THR A 337 63.12 45.76 -44.30
CA THR A 337 63.17 46.13 -45.69
C THR A 337 63.76 44.99 -46.49
N THR A 338 62.99 44.43 -47.47
CA THR A 338 63.38 44.06 -48.78
C THR A 338 62.22 43.46 -49.57
N GLY A 339 61.96 43.99 -50.77
CA GLY A 339 60.76 43.72 -51.56
C GLY A 339 60.58 42.26 -51.99
N LYS A 340 59.34 41.76 -51.79
CA LYS A 340 58.73 40.78 -52.69
C LYS A 340 57.22 40.93 -52.63
N LYS A 341 56.57 40.78 -53.75
CA LYS A 341 55.15 40.94 -54.05
C LYS A 341 54.22 40.25 -53.06
N THR A 342 53.20 40.98 -52.59
CA THR A 342 52.06 40.51 -51.82
C THR A 342 51.10 39.74 -52.74
N GLU A 343 50.78 38.50 -52.39
CA GLU A 343 49.63 37.77 -52.92
C GLU A 343 48.31 38.40 -52.40
N GLY A 344 47.32 38.48 -53.28
CA GLY A 344 46.05 39.16 -53.00
C GLY A 344 45.09 38.38 -52.12
N PRO A 345 44.00 39.01 -51.62
CA PRO A 345 43.06 38.43 -50.68
C PRO A 345 42.31 37.17 -51.15
N ASP A 346 42.36 36.81 -52.42
CA ASP A 346 41.63 35.65 -52.97
C ASP A 346 42.39 34.33 -52.82
N ASP A 347 43.72 34.38 -52.72
CA ASP A 347 44.50 33.11 -52.49
C ASP A 347 44.41 32.63 -51.07
N THR A 348 44.13 33.52 -50.11
CA THR A 348 43.91 33.09 -48.68
C THR A 348 42.59 32.44 -48.50
N LYS A 349 41.53 32.83 -49.19
CA LYS A 349 40.23 32.20 -49.20
C LYS A 349 40.28 30.75 -49.74
N LYS A 350 41.06 30.56 -50.81
CA LYS A 350 41.23 29.24 -51.44
C LYS A 350 42.00 28.26 -50.55
N LYS A 351 43.06 28.73 -49.87
CA LYS A 351 43.83 27.91 -48.92
C LYS A 351 43.03 27.50 -47.67
N VAL A 352 42.12 28.37 -47.18
CA VAL A 352 41.22 28.05 -46.02
C VAL A 352 40.14 27.08 -46.45
N GLN A 353 39.60 27.17 -47.67
CA GLN A 353 38.63 26.20 -48.20
C GLN A 353 39.24 24.83 -48.43
N ASP A 354 40.46 24.74 -48.91
CA ASP A 354 41.15 23.47 -49.19
C ASP A 354 41.64 22.78 -47.91
N ALA A 355 42.07 23.54 -46.91
CA ALA A 355 42.34 23.01 -45.55
C ALA A 355 41.07 22.49 -44.87
N GLY A 356 39.93 23.17 -45.04
CA GLY A 356 38.63 22.71 -44.52
C GLY A 356 38.17 21.41 -45.18
N LYS A 357 38.34 21.24 -46.49
CA LYS A 357 38.04 20.02 -47.25
C LYS A 357 38.96 18.85 -46.87
N GLY A 358 40.24 19.12 -46.63
CA GLY A 358 41.22 18.12 -46.17
C GLY A 358 40.89 17.54 -44.78
N LEU A 359 40.47 18.41 -43.85
CA LEU A 359 40.05 18.00 -42.52
C LEU A 359 38.74 17.16 -42.55
N LEU A 360 37.80 17.55 -43.41
CA LEU A 360 36.53 16.83 -43.57
C LEU A 360 36.74 15.42 -44.12
N ASN A 361 37.63 15.29 -45.12
CA ASN A 361 37.97 14.00 -45.73
C ASN A 361 38.76 13.08 -44.78
N ASN A 362 39.63 13.62 -43.91
CA ASN A 362 40.32 12.84 -42.88
C ASN A 362 39.38 12.34 -41.79
N LEU A 363 38.36 13.13 -41.39
CA LEU A 363 37.34 12.75 -40.45
C LEU A 363 36.41 11.66 -41.00
N LEU A 364 36.11 11.70 -42.30
CA LEU A 364 35.26 10.70 -42.96
C LEU A 364 36.01 9.36 -43.20
N LYS A 365 37.34 9.39 -43.45
CA LYS A 365 38.16 8.17 -43.57
C LYS A 365 38.40 7.42 -42.26
N LYS A 366 38.36 8.09 -41.11
CA LYS A 366 38.53 7.48 -39.80
C LYS A 366 37.27 6.74 -39.31
N LYS A 367 36.16 6.80 -40.06
CA LYS A 367 34.88 6.17 -39.76
C LYS A 367 34.60 4.92 -40.53
N ALA A 368 35.53 4.48 -41.38
CA ALA A 368 35.40 3.30 -42.25
C ALA A 368 36.49 2.22 -41.98
N GLY A 369 37.06 2.23 -40.76
CA GLY A 369 37.98 1.22 -40.28
C GLY A 369 37.57 0.74 -38.87
#